data_a008f76005e3b10035d3cb4f366325b7
#
_entry.id   a008f76005e3b10035d3cb4f366325b7
#
_cell.length_a   1.000
_cell.length_b   1.000
_cell.length_c   1.000
_cell.angle_alpha   90.00
_cell.angle_beta   90.00
_cell.angle_gamma   90.00
#
_symmetry.space_group_name_H-M   'P 1'
#
loop_
_entity.id
_entity.type
_entity.pdbx_description
1 polymer ?
#
loop_
_entity_poly.entity_id
_entity_poly.type
_entity_poly.pdbx_seq_one_letter_code
_entity_poly.pdbx_strand_id
1 'polypeptide(L)'
;MLPAITIEQYHPHDFALTGQATGNPFDVELRGEFTGPDGTRIVIPGFYAGANTWKIRFSPTVVGRWSMTTVSPVAALNGHTESGIDCAKNPNPAIHGGLRVDPVNRHHFLYEDGSHYFLMGYEADWLWGADMKDPERKVMHHLIDQISARGFNHVLVDLYAHDTSWSKGHQNEWDYGPVDTYVFGGTNEQPDHTRLNPAFFDIYDGMMNALLDKGIVANVMIKVYNKMVNWPKPGSQDEERYFRYVTARYQAYPNIVWDFSKEAYYERDKQLEKHLIDLIRANDGYHRLTTAHDNDVYDWDSKLNGNIDFRTDQEHFYWKEDLLFDRQFLPWPIVNSELYYERGVDDLPTYPVKQDWQDMIRGAYEVYLSGGYFVYYYSNTAWDLVKPDPEPPGMPRFQILKENLSTLPYWLMEPRPELAMGGPCLAIPGEVYAYLVQQLPRPSGIGGGRGGNSGNAAASASTPPPGAGRGVRPNYGDQREIAINLNSLRGAATSQWINIWSGEKIDSPIAGPGIYQFNRPASFGAAPGLLIVRAQR
;
A
#
# COMPACT_ATOMS: atom_id res chain seq x y z
N MET A 1 -38.41 -21.20 14.33
CA MET A 1 -36.97 -20.89 14.19
C MET A 1 -36.88 -19.74 13.20
N LEU A 2 -36.16 -18.68 13.54
CA LEU A 2 -35.81 -17.66 12.57
C LEU A 2 -34.99 -18.33 11.45
N PRO A 3 -35.07 -17.87 10.18
CA PRO A 3 -34.25 -18.40 9.12
C PRO A 3 -32.78 -18.18 9.47
N ALA A 4 -31.92 -19.17 9.17
CA ALA A 4 -30.49 -19.05 9.36
C ALA A 4 -29.95 -17.94 8.46
N ILE A 5 -29.04 -17.11 9.01
CA ILE A 5 -28.31 -16.08 8.27
C ILE A 5 -27.10 -16.75 7.64
N THR A 6 -27.02 -16.78 6.32
CA THR A 6 -25.84 -17.30 5.62
C THR A 6 -24.91 -16.15 5.28
N ILE A 7 -23.64 -16.24 5.71
CA ILE A 7 -22.58 -15.27 5.44
C ILE A 7 -21.42 -16.03 4.79
N GLU A 8 -20.85 -15.48 3.74
CA GLU A 8 -19.65 -16.04 3.13
C GLU A 8 -18.42 -15.79 4.03
N GLN A 9 -17.52 -16.75 4.09
CA GLN A 9 -16.26 -16.62 4.83
C GLN A 9 -15.51 -15.37 4.38
N TYR A 10 -15.03 -14.58 5.35
CA TYR A 10 -14.34 -13.31 5.13
C TYR A 10 -15.19 -12.20 4.47
N HIS A 11 -16.52 -12.33 4.45
CA HIS A 11 -17.40 -11.29 3.92
C HIS A 11 -18.10 -10.54 5.06
N PRO A 12 -18.03 -9.19 5.11
CA PRO A 12 -18.69 -8.39 6.13
C PRO A 12 -20.23 -8.48 6.06
N HIS A 13 -20.86 -8.60 7.22
CA HIS A 13 -22.31 -8.57 7.39
C HIS A 13 -22.70 -7.68 8.56
N ASP A 14 -23.73 -6.85 8.40
CA ASP A 14 -24.20 -5.91 9.41
C ASP A 14 -25.39 -6.47 10.20
N PHE A 15 -25.22 -6.63 11.51
CA PHE A 15 -26.30 -6.86 12.45
C PHE A 15 -26.81 -5.53 12.97
N ALA A 16 -28.02 -5.14 12.57
CA ALA A 16 -28.62 -3.86 12.93
C ALA A 16 -29.51 -3.98 14.18
N LEU A 17 -29.33 -3.05 15.11
CA LEU A 17 -30.08 -2.95 16.35
C LEU A 17 -30.64 -1.52 16.48
N THR A 18 -31.87 -1.40 16.94
CA THR A 18 -32.51 -0.10 17.17
C THR A 18 -32.69 0.16 18.66
N GLY A 19 -32.47 1.39 19.09
CA GLY A 19 -32.61 1.75 20.48
C GLY A 19 -32.67 3.27 20.66
N GLN A 20 -32.83 3.71 21.89
CA GLN A 20 -32.67 5.11 22.26
C GLN A 20 -31.59 5.22 23.32
N ALA A 21 -30.61 6.08 23.08
CA ALA A 21 -29.57 6.37 24.03
C ALA A 21 -29.78 7.76 24.66
N THR A 22 -29.39 7.91 25.91
CA THR A 22 -29.24 9.21 26.53
C THR A 22 -27.82 9.73 26.27
N GLY A 23 -27.70 10.98 25.84
CA GLY A 23 -26.40 11.58 25.51
C GLY A 23 -26.01 11.39 24.04
N ASN A 24 -24.69 11.39 23.78
CA ASN A 24 -24.16 11.29 22.43
C ASN A 24 -24.26 9.83 21.92
N PRO A 25 -24.99 9.56 20.83
CA PRO A 25 -25.16 8.19 20.33
C PRO A 25 -23.85 7.55 19.82
N PHE A 26 -22.84 8.35 19.46
CA PHE A 26 -21.53 7.88 19.04
C PHE A 26 -20.66 7.39 20.22
N ASP A 27 -21.02 7.75 21.47
CA ASP A 27 -20.33 7.30 22.69
C ASP A 27 -20.98 6.07 23.33
N VAL A 28 -22.04 5.52 22.72
CA VAL A 28 -22.72 4.34 23.23
C VAL A 28 -21.83 3.12 23.08
N GLU A 29 -21.49 2.50 24.19
CA GLU A 29 -20.79 1.23 24.20
C GLU A 29 -21.73 0.11 23.75
N LEU A 30 -21.37 -0.54 22.66
CA LEU A 30 -22.00 -1.75 22.13
C LEU A 30 -20.91 -2.67 21.64
N ARG A 31 -21.00 -3.95 21.96
CA ARG A 31 -20.13 -4.97 21.35
C ARG A 31 -20.89 -6.24 21.01
N GLY A 32 -20.45 -6.92 19.96
CA GLY A 32 -20.86 -8.27 19.62
C GLY A 32 -19.80 -9.27 20.06
N GLU A 33 -20.22 -10.30 20.79
CA GLU A 33 -19.36 -11.43 21.16
C GLU A 33 -19.75 -12.63 20.29
N PHE A 34 -18.85 -12.98 19.36
CA PHE A 34 -19.07 -14.08 18.41
C PHE A 34 -18.29 -15.32 18.83
N THR A 35 -18.94 -16.49 18.65
CA THR A 35 -18.31 -17.78 18.89
C THR A 35 -18.48 -18.66 17.66
N GLY A 36 -17.36 -19.14 17.12
CA GLY A 36 -17.26 -19.96 15.93
C GLY A 36 -17.32 -21.48 16.21
N PRO A 37 -17.38 -22.30 15.16
CA PRO A 37 -17.55 -23.76 15.26
C PRO A 37 -16.37 -24.48 15.93
N ASP A 38 -15.18 -23.91 15.84
CA ASP A 38 -13.92 -24.42 16.42
C ASP A 38 -13.60 -23.84 17.81
N GLY A 39 -14.51 -23.02 18.36
CA GLY A 39 -14.30 -22.30 19.61
C GLY A 39 -13.62 -20.94 19.43
N THR A 40 -13.33 -20.51 18.21
CA THR A 40 -12.85 -19.16 17.91
C THR A 40 -13.78 -18.11 18.51
N ARG A 41 -13.24 -17.13 19.21
CA ARG A 41 -13.99 -16.03 19.79
C ARG A 41 -13.53 -14.70 19.17
N ILE A 42 -14.49 -13.92 18.66
CA ILE A 42 -14.25 -12.59 18.12
C ILE A 42 -15.16 -11.61 18.86
N VAL A 43 -14.58 -10.59 19.46
CA VAL A 43 -15.31 -9.53 20.16
C VAL A 43 -15.05 -8.23 19.42
N ILE A 44 -16.10 -7.62 18.92
CA ILE A 44 -16.01 -6.41 18.09
C ILE A 44 -16.98 -5.34 18.59
N PRO A 45 -16.56 -4.05 18.63
CA PRO A 45 -17.45 -2.96 18.92
C PRO A 45 -18.45 -2.72 17.81
N GLY A 46 -19.65 -2.26 18.20
CA GLY A 46 -20.63 -1.72 17.25
C GLY A 46 -20.41 -0.22 17.03
N PHE A 47 -21.07 0.32 16.01
CA PHE A 47 -21.03 1.73 15.65
C PHE A 47 -22.43 2.29 15.40
N TYR A 48 -22.61 3.58 15.64
CA TYR A 48 -23.86 4.29 15.35
C TYR A 48 -23.98 4.57 13.85
N ALA A 49 -25.07 4.12 13.23
CA ALA A 49 -25.33 4.26 11.79
C ALA A 49 -26.37 5.34 11.45
N GLY A 50 -26.78 6.15 12.44
CA GLY A 50 -27.84 7.16 12.26
C GLY A 50 -29.22 6.65 12.64
N ALA A 51 -30.21 7.54 12.73
CA ALA A 51 -31.63 7.23 12.95
C ALA A 51 -31.90 6.23 14.09
N ASN A 52 -31.23 6.38 15.24
CA ASN A 52 -31.31 5.49 16.40
C ASN A 52 -30.97 4.01 16.09
N THR A 53 -30.13 3.79 15.11
CA THR A 53 -29.66 2.46 14.69
C THR A 53 -28.17 2.31 14.98
N TRP A 54 -27.80 1.21 15.61
CA TRP A 54 -26.42 0.76 15.77
C TRP A 54 -26.22 -0.52 14.96
N LYS A 55 -25.03 -0.69 14.45
CA LYS A 55 -24.64 -1.88 13.69
C LYS A 55 -23.43 -2.55 14.33
N ILE A 56 -23.39 -3.87 14.29
CA ILE A 56 -22.21 -4.66 14.55
C ILE A 56 -21.85 -5.32 13.22
N ARG A 57 -20.72 -4.93 12.65
CA ARG A 57 -20.24 -5.49 11.36
C ARG A 57 -19.32 -6.66 11.66
N PHE A 58 -19.70 -7.84 11.20
CA PHE A 58 -19.00 -9.08 11.46
C PHE A 58 -18.64 -9.81 10.17
N SER A 59 -17.47 -10.42 10.14
CA SER A 59 -16.98 -11.27 9.05
C SER A 59 -16.50 -12.60 9.63
N PRO A 60 -17.18 -13.72 9.36
CA PRO A 60 -16.76 -15.01 9.90
C PRO A 60 -15.47 -15.48 9.24
N THR A 61 -14.52 -15.97 10.06
CA THR A 61 -13.20 -16.41 9.61
C THR A 61 -13.10 -17.93 9.39
N VAL A 62 -14.02 -18.70 9.94
CA VAL A 62 -14.06 -20.17 9.88
C VAL A 62 -15.41 -20.64 9.36
N VAL A 63 -15.41 -21.54 8.38
CA VAL A 63 -16.62 -22.15 7.81
C VAL A 63 -17.33 -23.00 8.88
N GLY A 64 -18.65 -22.82 8.99
CA GLY A 64 -19.49 -23.53 9.94
C GLY A 64 -20.42 -22.60 10.72
N ARG A 65 -20.97 -23.08 11.83
CA ARG A 65 -21.99 -22.34 12.58
C ARG A 65 -21.38 -21.43 13.61
N TRP A 66 -21.78 -20.16 13.56
CA TRP A 66 -21.43 -19.12 14.53
C TRP A 66 -22.66 -18.72 15.35
N SER A 67 -22.40 -18.15 16.52
CA SER A 67 -23.38 -17.47 17.36
C SER A 67 -22.89 -16.10 17.78
N MET A 68 -23.83 -15.21 18.07
CA MET A 68 -23.56 -13.85 18.55
C MET A 68 -24.38 -13.57 19.81
N THR A 69 -23.79 -12.81 20.74
CA THR A 69 -24.51 -12.16 21.84
C THR A 69 -24.06 -10.71 21.92
N THR A 70 -25.00 -9.77 22.10
CA THR A 70 -24.66 -8.35 22.26
C THR A 70 -24.52 -7.95 23.71
N VAL A 71 -23.62 -7.02 23.98
CA VAL A 71 -23.41 -6.42 25.31
C VAL A 71 -23.41 -4.91 25.19
N SER A 72 -24.27 -4.25 25.98
CA SER A 72 -24.39 -2.79 25.99
C SER A 72 -24.98 -2.33 27.33
N PRO A 73 -24.64 -1.13 27.84
CA PRO A 73 -25.37 -0.50 28.95
C PRO A 73 -26.77 -0.04 28.55
N VAL A 74 -27.07 0.11 27.26
CA VAL A 74 -28.39 0.48 26.74
C VAL A 74 -29.23 -0.78 26.62
N ALA A 75 -30.29 -0.89 27.43
CA ALA A 75 -31.12 -2.09 27.55
C ALA A 75 -31.68 -2.59 26.19
N ALA A 76 -32.05 -1.65 25.30
CA ALA A 76 -32.55 -2.00 23.96
C ALA A 76 -31.49 -2.59 23.02
N LEU A 77 -30.22 -2.50 23.35
CA LEU A 77 -29.08 -3.01 22.56
C LEU A 77 -28.41 -4.22 23.22
N ASN A 78 -28.80 -4.56 24.45
CA ASN A 78 -28.15 -5.56 25.28
C ASN A 78 -28.85 -6.92 25.20
N GLY A 79 -28.08 -8.00 25.21
CA GLY A 79 -28.60 -9.38 25.35
C GLY A 79 -29.27 -9.94 24.10
N HIS A 80 -29.16 -9.29 22.95
CA HIS A 80 -29.60 -9.89 21.68
C HIS A 80 -28.72 -11.08 21.34
N THR A 81 -29.34 -12.20 20.99
CA THR A 81 -28.66 -13.43 20.62
C THR A 81 -29.03 -13.85 19.21
N GLU A 82 -28.04 -14.27 18.47
CA GLU A 82 -28.21 -14.94 17.17
C GLU A 82 -27.40 -16.23 17.19
N SER A 83 -28.08 -17.37 17.04
CA SER A 83 -27.44 -18.69 17.08
C SER A 83 -27.45 -19.39 15.71
N GLY A 84 -28.01 -18.75 14.70
CA GLY A 84 -28.21 -19.29 13.36
C GLY A 84 -27.36 -18.61 12.30
N ILE A 85 -26.10 -18.27 12.59
CA ILE A 85 -25.18 -17.69 11.61
C ILE A 85 -24.38 -18.82 10.97
N ASP A 86 -24.71 -19.17 9.73
CA ASP A 86 -24.02 -20.20 8.97
C ASP A 86 -22.96 -19.55 8.04
N CYS A 87 -21.69 -19.80 8.31
CA CYS A 87 -20.59 -19.39 7.45
C CYS A 87 -20.38 -20.40 6.33
N ALA A 88 -20.58 -20.00 5.10
CA ALA A 88 -20.26 -20.76 3.89
C ALA A 88 -18.86 -20.38 3.37
N LYS A 89 -18.21 -21.30 2.64
CA LYS A 89 -16.96 -20.98 1.96
C LYS A 89 -17.20 -19.83 0.95
N ASN A 90 -16.30 -18.86 0.93
CA ASN A 90 -16.40 -17.77 -0.05
C ASN A 90 -16.10 -18.31 -1.46
N PRO A 91 -16.99 -18.06 -2.45
CA PRO A 91 -16.79 -18.49 -3.83
C PRO A 91 -15.78 -17.62 -4.59
N ASN A 92 -15.50 -16.40 -4.13
CA ASN A 92 -14.55 -15.51 -4.77
C ASN A 92 -13.11 -15.96 -4.46
N PRO A 93 -12.33 -16.43 -5.46
CA PRO A 93 -10.99 -16.94 -5.24
C PRO A 93 -9.96 -15.84 -4.90
N ALA A 94 -10.33 -14.56 -5.02
CA ALA A 94 -9.49 -13.45 -4.67
C ALA A 94 -9.55 -13.07 -3.17
N ILE A 95 -10.46 -13.69 -2.41
CA ILE A 95 -10.65 -13.39 -0.98
C ILE A 95 -9.97 -14.47 -0.15
N HIS A 96 -8.89 -14.10 0.55
CA HIS A 96 -7.99 -14.97 1.30
C HIS A 96 -7.98 -14.69 2.82
N GLY A 97 -8.88 -13.82 3.30
CA GLY A 97 -8.83 -13.32 4.67
C GLY A 97 -7.90 -12.11 4.84
N GLY A 98 -7.58 -11.75 6.06
CA GLY A 98 -6.75 -10.59 6.37
C GLY A 98 -5.27 -10.86 6.14
N LEU A 99 -4.52 -9.77 5.94
CA LEU A 99 -3.06 -9.85 5.87
C LEU A 99 -2.45 -10.10 7.25
N ARG A 100 -1.32 -10.81 7.24
CA ARG A 100 -0.43 -11.06 8.37
C ARG A 100 1.02 -10.86 7.93
N VAL A 101 1.87 -10.45 8.84
CA VAL A 101 3.31 -10.60 8.62
C VAL A 101 3.65 -12.09 8.67
N ASP A 102 4.43 -12.58 7.72
CA ASP A 102 4.85 -13.99 7.69
C ASP A 102 5.70 -14.30 8.95
N PRO A 103 5.28 -15.22 9.81
CA PRO A 103 5.99 -15.50 11.05
C PRO A 103 7.36 -16.15 10.85
N VAL A 104 7.60 -16.74 9.67
CA VAL A 104 8.87 -17.39 9.29
C VAL A 104 9.74 -16.44 8.48
N ASN A 105 9.19 -15.85 7.45
CA ASN A 105 9.89 -14.93 6.54
C ASN A 105 9.42 -13.48 6.83
N ARG A 106 9.87 -12.95 7.95
CA ARG A 106 9.32 -11.75 8.58
C ARG A 106 9.39 -10.46 7.75
N HIS A 107 10.12 -10.43 6.66
CA HIS A 107 10.13 -9.33 5.70
C HIS A 107 9.02 -9.43 4.65
N HIS A 108 8.10 -10.38 4.80
CA HIS A 108 7.06 -10.67 3.83
C HIS A 108 5.69 -10.81 4.49
N PHE A 109 4.67 -10.85 3.65
CA PHE A 109 3.28 -10.99 4.06
C PHE A 109 2.70 -12.31 3.61
N LEU A 110 1.72 -12.79 4.37
CA LEU A 110 0.81 -13.86 3.96
C LEU A 110 -0.64 -13.48 4.35
N TYR A 111 -1.58 -14.17 3.77
CA TYR A 111 -2.99 -14.09 4.15
C TYR A 111 -3.33 -15.05 5.31
N GLU A 112 -4.50 -14.85 5.92
CA GLU A 112 -5.02 -15.74 6.97
C GLU A 112 -5.16 -17.20 6.51
N ASP A 113 -5.41 -17.46 5.22
CA ASP A 113 -5.47 -18.81 4.65
C ASP A 113 -4.09 -19.44 4.40
N GLY A 114 -3.00 -18.74 4.70
CA GLY A 114 -1.62 -19.17 4.55
C GLY A 114 -1.02 -18.95 3.16
N SER A 115 -1.77 -18.42 2.21
CA SER A 115 -1.22 -18.07 0.89
C SER A 115 -0.32 -16.83 0.99
N HIS A 116 0.76 -16.81 0.19
CA HIS A 116 1.70 -15.70 0.18
C HIS A 116 1.15 -14.49 -0.57
N TYR A 117 1.46 -13.31 -0.05
CA TYR A 117 1.04 -12.05 -0.62
C TYR A 117 2.21 -11.30 -1.25
N PHE A 118 2.18 -11.14 -2.57
CA PHE A 118 3.12 -10.29 -3.29
C PHE A 118 2.48 -8.91 -3.46
N LEU A 119 2.79 -7.99 -2.56
CA LEU A 119 2.24 -6.64 -2.57
C LEU A 119 2.69 -5.88 -3.83
N MET A 120 1.74 -5.38 -4.59
CA MET A 120 1.95 -4.38 -5.63
C MET A 120 0.90 -3.29 -5.45
N GLY A 121 1.34 -2.15 -4.93
CA GLY A 121 0.47 -1.08 -4.46
C GLY A 121 0.20 -0.01 -5.51
N TYR A 122 -0.95 0.64 -5.36
CA TYR A 122 -1.38 1.84 -6.09
C TYR A 122 -1.86 2.88 -5.08
N GLU A 123 -1.45 4.13 -5.19
CA GLU A 123 -1.96 5.19 -4.33
C GLU A 123 -3.03 5.99 -5.05
N ALA A 124 -4.21 6.07 -4.40
CA ALA A 124 -5.39 6.79 -4.91
C ALA A 124 -6.10 7.49 -3.73
N ASP A 125 -5.50 8.56 -3.25
CA ASP A 125 -5.90 9.29 -2.03
C ASP A 125 -7.41 9.55 -1.95
N TRP A 126 -7.99 10.11 -3.03
CA TRP A 126 -9.41 10.50 -3.12
C TRP A 126 -10.29 9.49 -3.89
N LEU A 127 -9.94 8.22 -3.90
CA LEU A 127 -10.73 7.21 -4.64
C LEU A 127 -12.23 7.25 -4.27
N TRP A 128 -12.53 7.39 -2.96
CA TRP A 128 -13.90 7.54 -2.44
C TRP A 128 -14.57 8.85 -2.89
N GLY A 129 -13.81 9.91 -3.13
CA GLY A 129 -14.31 11.22 -3.56
C GLY A 129 -14.97 11.17 -4.94
N ALA A 130 -14.56 10.24 -5.80
CA ALA A 130 -15.16 10.04 -7.11
C ALA A 130 -16.66 9.73 -7.01
N ASP A 131 -17.10 8.99 -6.00
CA ASP A 131 -18.52 8.67 -5.78
C ASP A 131 -19.37 9.90 -5.41
N MET A 132 -18.77 10.93 -4.84
CA MET A 132 -19.50 12.15 -4.48
C MET A 132 -19.93 12.94 -5.73
N LYS A 133 -19.11 12.97 -6.76
CA LYS A 133 -19.42 13.62 -8.06
C LYS A 133 -20.04 12.66 -9.07
N ASP A 134 -19.81 11.37 -8.94
CA ASP A 134 -20.37 10.32 -9.79
C ASP A 134 -21.28 9.39 -8.98
N PRO A 135 -22.59 9.71 -8.86
CA PRO A 135 -23.54 8.90 -8.10
C PRO A 135 -23.71 7.48 -8.64
N GLU A 136 -23.35 7.24 -9.90
CA GLU A 136 -23.35 5.92 -10.53
C GLU A 136 -22.05 5.14 -10.29
N ARG A 137 -21.07 5.75 -9.59
CA ARG A 137 -19.76 5.16 -9.24
C ARG A 137 -18.90 4.74 -10.43
N LYS A 138 -19.10 5.35 -11.57
CA LYS A 138 -18.41 4.96 -12.81
C LYS A 138 -16.92 5.20 -12.74
N VAL A 139 -16.50 6.36 -12.26
CA VAL A 139 -15.07 6.75 -12.21
C VAL A 139 -14.34 5.88 -11.20
N MET A 140 -14.89 5.69 -10.00
CA MET A 140 -14.28 4.85 -8.96
C MET A 140 -14.16 3.39 -9.41
N HIS A 141 -15.25 2.79 -9.87
CA HIS A 141 -15.23 1.40 -10.35
C HIS A 141 -14.31 1.21 -11.54
N HIS A 142 -14.29 2.17 -12.48
CA HIS A 142 -13.40 2.13 -13.64
C HIS A 142 -11.93 2.13 -13.22
N LEU A 143 -11.53 3.01 -12.29
CA LEU A 143 -10.17 3.03 -11.77
C LEU A 143 -9.82 1.73 -11.02
N ILE A 144 -10.73 1.21 -10.19
CA ILE A 144 -10.54 -0.08 -9.51
C ILE A 144 -10.37 -1.22 -10.52
N ASP A 145 -11.14 -1.23 -11.60
CA ASP A 145 -11.03 -2.23 -12.67
C ASP A 145 -9.67 -2.14 -13.40
N GLN A 146 -9.18 -0.93 -13.69
CA GLN A 146 -7.85 -0.72 -14.28
C GLN A 146 -6.75 -1.22 -13.34
N ILE A 147 -6.79 -0.82 -12.07
CA ILE A 147 -5.85 -1.25 -11.02
C ILE A 147 -5.79 -2.78 -10.95
N SER A 148 -6.96 -3.43 -10.85
CA SER A 148 -7.08 -4.89 -10.78
C SER A 148 -6.56 -5.57 -12.05
N ALA A 149 -6.92 -5.07 -13.24
CA ALA A 149 -6.52 -5.64 -14.53
C ALA A 149 -5.00 -5.62 -14.75
N ARG A 150 -4.29 -4.66 -14.14
CA ARG A 150 -2.83 -4.55 -14.20
C ARG A 150 -2.12 -5.30 -13.07
N GLY A 151 -2.89 -5.98 -12.23
CA GLY A 151 -2.37 -6.87 -11.19
C GLY A 151 -2.00 -6.18 -9.89
N PHE A 152 -2.32 -4.89 -9.72
CA PHE A 152 -2.23 -4.25 -8.42
C PHE A 152 -3.24 -4.87 -7.45
N ASN A 153 -2.83 -5.09 -6.24
CA ASN A 153 -3.62 -5.78 -5.22
C ASN A 153 -3.63 -5.06 -3.85
N HIS A 154 -3.12 -3.84 -3.82
CA HIS A 154 -3.03 -3.01 -2.63
C HIS A 154 -3.28 -1.55 -3.02
N VAL A 155 -4.17 -0.85 -2.34
CA VAL A 155 -4.48 0.56 -2.61
C VAL A 155 -4.28 1.36 -1.33
N LEU A 156 -3.45 2.40 -1.40
CA LEU A 156 -3.36 3.42 -0.36
C LEU A 156 -4.46 4.45 -0.62
N VAL A 157 -5.24 4.74 0.41
CA VAL A 157 -6.38 5.66 0.32
C VAL A 157 -6.57 6.43 1.62
N ASP A 158 -6.82 7.74 1.53
CA ASP A 158 -7.21 8.54 2.68
C ASP A 158 -8.59 8.13 3.19
N LEU A 159 -8.78 8.05 4.51
CA LEU A 159 -10.14 7.90 5.03
C LEU A 159 -10.96 9.16 4.74
N TYR A 160 -10.36 10.32 4.99
CA TYR A 160 -10.93 11.61 4.66
C TYR A 160 -9.83 12.62 4.36
N ALA A 161 -10.03 13.40 3.32
CA ALA A 161 -9.27 14.59 2.98
C ALA A 161 -10.25 15.69 2.55
N HIS A 162 -9.89 16.98 2.72
CA HIS A 162 -10.78 18.08 2.37
C HIS A 162 -10.37 18.74 1.05
N ASP A 163 -9.15 19.27 1.02
CA ASP A 163 -8.60 19.97 -0.15
C ASP A 163 -7.08 19.96 -0.11
N THR A 164 -6.43 20.32 -1.20
CA THR A 164 -4.98 20.49 -1.27
C THR A 164 -4.62 21.96 -1.48
N SER A 165 -3.53 22.40 -0.85
CA SER A 165 -3.09 23.79 -0.99
C SER A 165 -2.45 24.11 -2.36
N TRP A 166 -2.02 23.10 -3.09
CA TRP A 166 -1.31 23.26 -4.37
C TRP A 166 -2.20 23.11 -5.60
N SER A 167 -3.31 22.41 -5.54
CA SER A 167 -4.28 22.32 -6.64
C SER A 167 -5.13 23.59 -6.76
N LYS A 168 -5.21 24.38 -5.69
CA LYS A 168 -6.06 25.59 -5.57
C LYS A 168 -7.56 25.32 -5.77
N GLY A 169 -8.00 24.08 -5.52
CA GLY A 169 -9.39 23.64 -5.61
C GLY A 169 -10.01 23.71 -7.01
N HIS A 170 -10.83 22.77 -7.35
CA HIS A 170 -11.75 22.70 -8.50
C HIS A 170 -11.29 23.40 -9.79
N GLN A 171 -10.04 23.18 -10.22
CA GLN A 171 -9.53 23.81 -11.45
C GLN A 171 -10.03 23.10 -12.71
N ASN A 172 -10.54 21.87 -12.58
CA ASN A 172 -11.11 21.09 -13.66
C ASN A 172 -12.14 20.08 -13.13
N GLU A 173 -12.83 19.39 -14.03
CA GLU A 173 -13.88 18.43 -13.69
C GLU A 173 -13.40 17.17 -12.93
N TRP A 174 -12.10 16.91 -12.94
CA TRP A 174 -11.47 15.75 -12.28
C TRP A 174 -10.86 16.08 -10.91
N ASP A 175 -10.96 17.34 -10.51
CA ASP A 175 -10.54 17.82 -9.20
C ASP A 175 -11.72 17.68 -8.22
N TYR A 176 -11.53 16.89 -7.17
CA TYR A 176 -12.55 16.54 -6.18
C TYR A 176 -12.44 17.33 -4.87
N GLY A 177 -11.33 18.02 -4.65
CA GLY A 177 -11.18 18.94 -3.53
C GLY A 177 -11.66 20.38 -3.85
N PRO A 178 -12.18 21.15 -2.88
CA PRO A 178 -12.66 20.68 -1.58
C PRO A 178 -13.90 19.80 -1.68
N VAL A 179 -14.01 18.81 -0.79
CA VAL A 179 -15.17 17.92 -0.77
C VAL A 179 -16.37 18.56 -0.07
N ASP A 180 -17.57 18.35 -0.62
CA ASP A 180 -18.80 18.92 -0.07
C ASP A 180 -19.30 18.21 1.20
N THR A 181 -18.92 16.94 1.39
CA THR A 181 -19.38 16.13 2.51
C THR A 181 -18.28 16.00 3.55
N TYR A 182 -18.49 16.58 4.73
CA TYR A 182 -17.54 16.52 5.82
C TYR A 182 -17.70 15.23 6.63
N VAL A 183 -16.59 14.68 7.14
CA VAL A 183 -16.55 13.42 7.91
C VAL A 183 -17.16 13.54 9.29
N PHE A 184 -17.15 14.73 9.89
CA PHE A 184 -17.80 15.05 11.17
C PHE A 184 -19.13 15.78 10.95
N GLY A 185 -19.79 16.16 12.05
CA GLY A 185 -20.91 17.08 12.01
C GLY A 185 -20.47 18.50 11.59
N GLY A 186 -21.39 19.29 11.05
CA GLY A 186 -21.08 20.63 10.58
C GLY A 186 -20.38 20.63 9.22
N THR A 187 -19.42 21.54 9.05
CA THR A 187 -18.56 21.66 7.86
C THR A 187 -17.10 21.75 8.28
N ASN A 188 -16.18 21.65 7.32
CA ASN A 188 -14.74 21.77 7.61
C ASN A 188 -14.39 23.15 8.25
N GLU A 189 -15.11 24.22 7.88
CA GLU A 189 -14.92 25.57 8.41
C GLU A 189 -15.60 25.76 9.77
N GLN A 190 -16.68 25.01 10.05
CA GLN A 190 -17.44 25.08 11.30
C GLN A 190 -17.75 23.67 11.80
N PRO A 191 -16.71 22.94 12.29
CA PRO A 191 -16.83 21.54 12.66
C PRO A 191 -17.60 21.33 13.96
N ASP A 192 -18.40 20.27 13.99
CA ASP A 192 -18.91 19.68 15.23
C ASP A 192 -18.27 18.30 15.40
N HIS A 193 -17.10 18.27 16.00
CA HIS A 193 -16.32 17.06 16.22
C HIS A 193 -16.97 16.08 17.22
N THR A 194 -18.01 16.50 17.94
CA THR A 194 -18.74 15.62 18.85
C THR A 194 -19.56 14.57 18.11
N ARG A 195 -19.78 14.76 16.81
CA ARG A 195 -20.58 13.85 15.95
C ARG A 195 -19.81 13.50 14.68
N LEU A 196 -20.00 12.27 14.22
CA LEU A 196 -19.55 11.83 12.90
C LEU A 196 -20.71 11.92 11.91
N ASN A 197 -20.40 11.86 10.64
CA ASN A 197 -21.37 11.94 9.55
C ASN A 197 -21.60 10.56 8.92
N PRO A 198 -22.63 9.79 9.32
CA PRO A 198 -22.88 8.46 8.76
C PRO A 198 -23.01 8.42 7.23
N ALA A 199 -23.53 9.50 6.62
CA ALA A 199 -23.70 9.58 5.16
C ALA A 199 -22.36 9.58 4.41
N PHE A 200 -21.32 10.23 4.96
CA PHE A 200 -19.96 10.13 4.42
C PHE A 200 -19.46 8.68 4.45
N PHE A 201 -19.61 8.03 5.59
CA PHE A 201 -19.15 6.66 5.78
C PHE A 201 -19.93 5.64 4.92
N ASP A 202 -21.19 5.91 4.57
CA ASP A 202 -21.95 5.05 3.64
C ASP A 202 -21.37 5.11 2.22
N ILE A 203 -20.84 6.26 1.79
CA ILE A 203 -20.09 6.39 0.53
C ILE A 203 -18.79 5.58 0.60
N TYR A 204 -18.04 5.74 1.68
CA TYR A 204 -16.79 5.03 1.90
C TYR A 204 -16.98 3.49 1.98
N ASP A 205 -18.08 3.01 2.59
CA ASP A 205 -18.46 1.58 2.57
C ASP A 205 -18.58 1.05 1.14
N GLY A 206 -19.11 1.86 0.21
CA GLY A 206 -19.23 1.49 -1.20
C GLY A 206 -17.86 1.22 -1.84
N MET A 207 -16.87 2.06 -1.60
CA MET A 207 -15.51 1.85 -2.06
C MET A 207 -14.87 0.61 -1.43
N MET A 208 -15.01 0.43 -0.11
CA MET A 208 -14.46 -0.74 0.58
C MET A 208 -15.01 -2.06 0.04
N ASN A 209 -16.31 -2.11 -0.28
CA ASN A 209 -16.93 -3.27 -0.92
C ASN A 209 -16.36 -3.50 -2.33
N ALA A 210 -16.22 -2.45 -3.14
CA ALA A 210 -15.69 -2.57 -4.50
C ALA A 210 -14.23 -3.08 -4.52
N LEU A 211 -13.40 -2.64 -3.57
CA LEU A 211 -12.03 -3.15 -3.39
C LEU A 211 -12.05 -4.61 -2.92
N LEU A 212 -12.92 -4.96 -1.97
CA LEU A 212 -13.06 -6.34 -1.48
C LEU A 212 -13.47 -7.30 -2.60
N ASP A 213 -14.43 -6.94 -3.43
CA ASP A 213 -14.90 -7.76 -4.56
C ASP A 213 -13.77 -8.12 -5.54
N LYS A 214 -12.75 -7.28 -5.65
CA LYS A 214 -11.54 -7.50 -6.46
C LYS A 214 -10.40 -8.17 -5.69
N GLY A 215 -10.55 -8.41 -4.39
CA GLY A 215 -9.49 -8.92 -3.52
C GLY A 215 -8.34 -7.91 -3.34
N ILE A 216 -8.62 -6.61 -3.48
CA ILE A 216 -7.63 -5.54 -3.31
C ILE A 216 -7.63 -5.10 -1.84
N VAL A 217 -6.46 -5.09 -1.24
CA VAL A 217 -6.24 -4.60 0.13
C VAL A 217 -6.30 -3.08 0.14
N ALA A 218 -7.08 -2.52 1.05
CA ALA A 218 -7.15 -1.11 1.33
C ALA A 218 -6.22 -0.76 2.50
N ASN A 219 -5.14 -0.03 2.25
CA ASN A 219 -4.31 0.61 3.27
C ASN A 219 -4.95 1.96 3.57
N VAL A 220 -5.72 2.00 4.67
CA VAL A 220 -6.55 3.16 5.01
C VAL A 220 -5.79 4.11 5.89
N MET A 221 -5.38 5.25 5.34
CA MET A 221 -4.75 6.35 6.07
C MET A 221 -5.83 7.11 6.87
N ILE A 222 -5.92 6.83 8.17
CA ILE A 222 -7.03 7.28 9.02
C ILE A 222 -7.03 8.80 9.17
N LYS A 223 -5.84 9.39 9.27
CA LYS A 223 -5.63 10.83 9.38
C LYS A 223 -4.70 11.31 8.28
N VAL A 224 -4.82 12.57 7.89
CA VAL A 224 -3.92 13.21 6.93
C VAL A 224 -3.56 14.60 7.43
N TYR A 225 -2.28 14.96 7.40
CA TYR A 225 -1.83 16.22 7.99
C TYR A 225 -1.81 17.39 6.99
N ASN A 226 -1.64 17.12 5.72
CA ASN A 226 -1.44 18.15 4.69
C ASN A 226 -2.62 18.35 3.72
N LYS A 227 -3.82 17.87 4.07
CA LYS A 227 -5.01 17.89 3.20
C LYS A 227 -6.11 18.82 3.70
N MET A 228 -5.75 19.93 4.35
CA MET A 228 -6.62 21.03 4.79
C MET A 228 -7.85 20.58 5.61
N VAL A 229 -7.73 19.50 6.34
CA VAL A 229 -8.79 19.00 7.22
C VAL A 229 -8.73 19.70 8.58
N ASN A 230 -9.88 20.17 9.04
CA ASN A 230 -10.03 20.66 10.41
C ASN A 230 -10.28 19.47 11.35
N TRP A 231 -9.19 18.85 11.81
CA TRP A 231 -9.24 17.70 12.70
C TRP A 231 -9.65 18.08 14.13
N PRO A 232 -10.21 17.15 14.93
CA PRO A 232 -10.37 17.31 16.36
C PRO A 232 -9.04 17.68 17.03
N LYS A 233 -9.14 18.34 18.18
CA LYS A 233 -7.93 18.69 18.94
C LYS A 233 -7.15 17.41 19.30
N PRO A 234 -5.83 17.39 19.06
CA PRO A 234 -4.98 16.25 19.40
C PRO A 234 -5.14 15.80 20.86
N GLY A 235 -5.31 14.49 21.08
CA GLY A 235 -5.51 13.87 22.39
C GLY A 235 -6.88 14.15 23.03
N SER A 236 -7.83 14.69 22.28
CA SER A 236 -9.19 14.92 22.78
C SER A 236 -10.06 13.68 22.68
N GLN A 237 -11.15 13.66 23.48
CA GLN A 237 -12.18 12.63 23.39
C GLN A 237 -12.81 12.54 22.00
N ASP A 238 -12.90 13.65 21.27
CA ASP A 238 -13.47 13.69 19.93
C ASP A 238 -12.55 13.00 18.92
N GLU A 239 -11.20 13.17 19.04
CA GLU A 239 -10.24 12.44 18.24
C GLU A 239 -10.29 10.92 18.52
N GLU A 240 -10.31 10.53 19.80
CA GLU A 240 -10.46 9.12 20.17
C GLU A 240 -11.77 8.52 19.69
N ARG A 241 -12.89 9.28 19.74
CA ARG A 241 -14.20 8.85 19.20
C ARG A 241 -14.11 8.55 17.72
N TYR A 242 -13.43 9.39 16.95
CA TYR A 242 -13.20 9.19 15.53
C TYR A 242 -12.45 7.88 15.27
N PHE A 243 -11.33 7.64 15.92
CA PHE A 243 -10.55 6.42 15.77
C PHE A 243 -11.34 5.16 16.18
N ARG A 244 -12.07 5.20 17.30
CA ARG A 244 -12.94 4.07 17.73
C ARG A 244 -14.04 3.79 16.73
N TYR A 245 -14.67 4.82 16.19
CA TYR A 245 -15.74 4.67 15.21
C TYR A 245 -15.24 4.05 13.91
N VAL A 246 -14.14 4.55 13.39
CA VAL A 246 -13.50 4.03 12.17
C VAL A 246 -13.13 2.56 12.36
N THR A 247 -12.48 2.23 13.47
CA THR A 247 -12.11 0.84 13.78
C THR A 247 -13.35 -0.06 13.88
N ALA A 248 -14.39 0.38 14.61
CA ALA A 248 -15.62 -0.39 14.76
C ALA A 248 -16.30 -0.66 13.40
N ARG A 249 -16.27 0.32 12.48
CA ARG A 249 -16.96 0.23 11.19
C ARG A 249 -16.23 -0.63 10.18
N TYR A 250 -14.88 -0.62 10.18
CA TYR A 250 -14.11 -1.21 9.06
C TYR A 250 -13.30 -2.47 9.42
N GLN A 251 -13.07 -2.81 10.68
CA GLN A 251 -12.26 -3.97 11.06
C GLN A 251 -12.75 -5.31 10.49
N ALA A 252 -14.05 -5.44 10.23
CA ALA A 252 -14.64 -6.65 9.66
C ALA A 252 -14.28 -6.88 8.18
N TYR A 253 -13.78 -5.87 7.51
CA TYR A 253 -13.24 -6.03 6.16
C TYR A 253 -11.91 -6.79 6.23
N PRO A 254 -11.79 -7.97 5.59
CA PRO A 254 -10.53 -8.73 5.63
C PRO A 254 -9.43 -8.02 4.87
N ASN A 255 -9.79 -7.21 3.89
CA ASN A 255 -8.88 -6.47 3.02
C ASN A 255 -8.48 -5.09 3.57
N ILE A 256 -8.51 -4.88 4.89
CA ILE A 256 -8.07 -3.61 5.47
C ILE A 256 -6.70 -3.74 6.14
N VAL A 257 -5.90 -2.69 6.01
CA VAL A 257 -4.71 -2.40 6.79
C VAL A 257 -4.89 -1.01 7.38
N TRP A 258 -4.57 -0.85 8.65
CA TRP A 258 -4.65 0.42 9.35
C TRP A 258 -3.36 1.21 9.15
N ASP A 259 -3.47 2.35 8.50
CA ASP A 259 -2.41 3.33 8.47
C ASP A 259 -2.79 4.49 9.40
N PHE A 260 -1.94 4.76 10.38
CA PHE A 260 -2.22 5.81 11.35
C PHE A 260 -2.49 7.16 10.66
N SER A 261 -1.63 7.51 9.72
CA SER A 261 -1.75 8.78 9.02
C SER A 261 -0.89 8.85 7.77
N LYS A 262 -1.40 9.47 6.71
CA LYS A 262 -0.56 10.01 5.66
C LYS A 262 0.35 11.08 6.23
N GLU A 263 1.64 11.01 5.90
CA GLU A 263 2.67 11.93 6.36
C GLU A 263 2.77 12.01 7.91
N ALA A 264 2.83 10.85 8.56
CA ALA A 264 2.89 10.70 10.01
C ALA A 264 4.05 11.46 10.68
N TYR A 265 5.09 11.82 9.91
CA TYR A 265 6.20 12.66 10.38
C TYR A 265 5.79 14.09 10.79
N TYR A 266 4.61 14.56 10.42
CA TYR A 266 4.05 15.80 10.94
C TYR A 266 3.57 15.69 12.37
N GLU A 267 3.21 14.47 12.84
CA GLU A 267 2.89 14.26 14.25
C GLU A 267 4.17 14.28 15.08
N ARG A 268 4.30 15.33 15.88
CA ARG A 268 5.47 15.55 16.73
C ARG A 268 5.36 14.83 18.07
N ASP A 269 4.13 14.57 18.53
CA ASP A 269 3.89 13.84 19.77
C ASP A 269 3.78 12.34 19.50
N LYS A 270 4.90 11.65 19.56
CA LYS A 270 4.99 10.21 19.34
C LYS A 270 4.28 9.38 20.42
N GLN A 271 3.99 9.97 21.58
CA GLN A 271 3.16 9.31 22.60
C GLN A 271 1.67 9.36 22.19
N LEU A 272 1.23 10.45 21.56
CA LEU A 272 -0.11 10.53 20.99
C LEU A 272 -0.28 9.54 19.83
N GLU A 273 0.67 9.50 18.89
CA GLU A 273 0.67 8.51 17.81
C GLU A 273 0.54 7.08 18.36
N LYS A 274 1.40 6.74 19.32
CA LYS A 274 1.33 5.45 19.99
C LYS A 274 -0.03 5.18 20.62
N HIS A 275 -0.56 6.14 21.36
CA HIS A 275 -1.85 6.02 22.01
C HIS A 275 -2.98 5.73 21.02
N LEU A 276 -3.01 6.42 19.89
CA LEU A 276 -4.06 6.23 18.87
C LEU A 276 -3.93 4.89 18.16
N ILE A 277 -2.71 4.43 17.89
CA ILE A 277 -2.48 3.08 17.34
C ILE A 277 -2.89 2.00 18.35
N ASP A 278 -2.54 2.16 19.62
CA ASP A 278 -2.97 1.24 20.69
C ASP A 278 -4.51 1.23 20.83
N LEU A 279 -5.16 2.38 20.61
CA LEU A 279 -6.61 2.48 20.60
C LEU A 279 -7.25 1.69 19.45
N ILE A 280 -6.67 1.74 18.25
CA ILE A 280 -7.09 0.91 17.11
C ILE A 280 -6.97 -0.56 17.52
N ARG A 281 -5.80 -1.00 17.97
CA ARG A 281 -5.53 -2.39 18.35
C ARG A 281 -6.45 -2.92 19.45
N ALA A 282 -6.79 -2.07 20.42
CA ALA A 282 -7.70 -2.44 21.52
C ALA A 282 -9.16 -2.62 21.08
N ASN A 283 -9.54 -2.00 19.95
CA ASN A 283 -10.89 -2.06 19.41
C ASN A 283 -11.02 -2.97 18.18
N ASP A 284 -9.91 -3.52 17.68
CA ASP A 284 -9.89 -4.40 16.51
C ASP A 284 -9.83 -5.88 16.93
N GLY A 285 -10.98 -6.54 16.93
CA GLY A 285 -11.08 -7.97 17.26
C GLY A 285 -10.52 -8.91 16.19
N TYR A 286 -10.17 -8.41 15.01
CA TYR A 286 -9.54 -9.18 13.93
C TYR A 286 -8.03 -9.03 13.90
N HIS A 287 -7.46 -8.09 14.66
CA HIS A 287 -6.01 -7.83 14.73
C HIS A 287 -5.41 -7.55 13.34
N ARG A 288 -6.03 -6.63 12.59
CA ARG A 288 -5.53 -6.18 11.30
C ARG A 288 -4.18 -5.48 11.46
N LEU A 289 -3.34 -5.58 10.43
CA LEU A 289 -2.01 -4.97 10.47
C LEU A 289 -2.12 -3.45 10.60
N THR A 290 -1.16 -2.89 11.34
CA THR A 290 -1.01 -1.45 11.54
C THR A 290 0.30 -0.95 10.94
N THR A 291 0.28 0.23 10.34
CA THR A 291 1.44 0.96 9.85
C THR A 291 1.26 2.47 10.05
N ALA A 292 2.27 3.23 9.68
CA ALA A 292 2.22 4.69 9.58
C ALA A 292 2.97 5.10 8.31
N HIS A 293 2.32 5.88 7.45
CA HIS A 293 2.93 6.44 6.25
C HIS A 293 3.87 7.56 6.66
N ASP A 294 5.12 7.22 6.84
CA ASP A 294 6.16 8.09 7.34
C ASP A 294 7.16 8.41 6.22
N ASN A 295 7.94 9.44 6.40
CA ASN A 295 9.08 9.64 5.54
C ASN A 295 10.30 9.17 6.31
N ASP A 296 11.08 8.31 5.64
CA ASP A 296 12.46 8.11 5.88
C ASP A 296 13.01 7.92 7.34
N VAL A 297 14.28 7.77 7.33
CA VAL A 297 15.33 7.51 8.29
C VAL A 297 15.22 8.26 9.64
N TYR A 298 14.50 9.37 9.74
CA TYR A 298 14.57 10.25 10.90
C TYR A 298 13.52 9.98 11.99
N ASP A 299 12.50 9.20 11.71
CA ASP A 299 11.47 8.90 12.69
C ASP A 299 11.50 7.45 13.19
N TRP A 300 12.59 7.11 13.84
CA TRP A 300 12.81 5.78 14.42
C TRP A 300 11.90 5.48 15.61
N ASP A 301 11.33 6.48 16.26
CA ASP A 301 10.56 6.27 17.48
C ASP A 301 9.29 5.46 17.22
N SER A 302 8.52 5.77 16.19
CA SER A 302 7.36 4.96 15.80
C SER A 302 7.76 3.54 15.39
N LYS A 303 8.87 3.41 14.69
CA LYS A 303 9.38 2.15 14.13
C LYS A 303 9.95 1.22 15.20
N LEU A 304 10.67 1.77 16.17
CA LEU A 304 11.33 0.97 17.22
C LEU A 304 10.41 0.62 18.38
N ASN A 305 9.30 1.34 18.57
CA ASN A 305 8.39 1.13 19.71
C ASN A 305 7.45 -0.09 19.56
N GLY A 306 7.53 -0.84 18.45
CA GLY A 306 6.69 -2.00 18.22
C GLY A 306 5.22 -1.68 18.00
N ASN A 307 4.90 -0.44 17.64
CA ASN A 307 3.53 0.02 17.46
C ASN A 307 2.99 -0.31 16.08
N ILE A 308 3.87 -0.49 15.08
CA ILE A 308 3.52 -0.85 13.72
C ILE A 308 3.98 -2.28 13.42
N ASP A 309 3.26 -2.96 12.53
CA ASP A 309 3.55 -4.33 12.11
C ASP A 309 4.47 -4.38 10.89
N PHE A 310 4.46 -3.32 10.08
CA PHE A 310 5.35 -3.15 8.93
C PHE A 310 5.62 -1.67 8.67
N ARG A 311 6.67 -1.39 7.92
CA ARG A 311 7.07 -0.03 7.59
C ARG A 311 6.48 0.41 6.26
N THR A 312 5.91 1.62 6.21
CA THR A 312 5.50 2.32 4.99
C THR A 312 6.32 3.60 4.88
N ASP A 313 7.14 3.69 3.84
CA ASP A 313 8.12 4.78 3.65
C ASP A 313 7.83 5.63 2.44
N GLN A 314 7.94 6.94 2.63
CA GLN A 314 7.97 7.93 1.56
C GLN A 314 9.43 8.30 1.25
N GLU A 315 10.15 7.45 0.50
CA GLU A 315 11.56 7.67 0.18
C GLU A 315 11.78 7.90 -1.32
N HIS A 316 12.26 9.09 -1.67
CA HIS A 316 12.41 9.54 -3.05
C HIS A 316 13.83 9.39 -3.64
N PHE A 317 14.88 9.19 -2.80
CA PHE A 317 16.26 9.33 -3.26
C PHE A 317 17.16 8.13 -2.99
N TYR A 318 17.08 7.54 -1.80
CA TYR A 318 18.04 6.50 -1.34
C TYR A 318 17.37 5.15 -1.08
N TRP A 319 16.20 4.91 -1.69
CA TRP A 319 15.36 3.74 -1.42
C TRP A 319 16.07 2.39 -1.42
N LYS A 320 17.11 2.19 -2.25
CA LYS A 320 17.86 0.93 -2.28
C LYS A 320 18.73 0.77 -1.05
N GLU A 321 19.47 1.83 -0.76
CA GLU A 321 20.39 1.88 0.37
C GLU A 321 19.63 1.75 1.68
N ASP A 322 18.51 2.45 1.80
CA ASP A 322 17.66 2.44 2.98
C ASP A 322 16.99 1.08 3.18
N LEU A 323 16.40 0.50 2.12
CA LEU A 323 15.84 -0.85 2.19
C LEU A 323 16.88 -1.89 2.63
N LEU A 324 18.10 -1.86 2.06
CA LEU A 324 19.17 -2.79 2.42
C LEU A 324 19.67 -2.57 3.85
N PHE A 325 19.69 -1.32 4.32
CA PHE A 325 20.07 -0.98 5.68
C PHE A 325 18.99 -1.41 6.67
N ASP A 326 17.76 -1.02 6.45
CA ASP A 326 16.64 -1.27 7.35
C ASP A 326 16.35 -2.76 7.54
N ARG A 327 16.44 -3.56 6.48
CA ARG A 327 16.28 -5.01 6.59
C ARG A 327 17.29 -5.69 7.52
N GLN A 328 18.43 -5.05 7.80
CA GLN A 328 19.41 -5.59 8.76
C GLN A 328 18.97 -5.38 10.21
N PHE A 329 18.16 -4.37 10.47
CA PHE A 329 17.73 -3.99 11.82
C PHE A 329 16.27 -4.31 12.09
N LEU A 330 15.42 -4.20 11.08
CA LEU A 330 13.97 -4.33 11.21
C LEU A 330 13.51 -5.66 10.58
N PRO A 331 13.07 -6.62 11.39
CA PRO A 331 12.52 -7.88 10.88
C PRO A 331 11.04 -7.69 10.47
N TRP A 332 10.76 -6.71 9.62
CA TRP A 332 9.43 -6.34 9.16
C TRP A 332 9.40 -6.16 7.65
N PRO A 333 8.23 -6.34 7.00
CA PRO A 333 8.07 -5.91 5.62
C PRO A 333 8.27 -4.39 5.49
N ILE A 334 8.85 -3.96 4.38
CA ILE A 334 9.07 -2.55 4.07
C ILE A 334 8.41 -2.25 2.73
N VAL A 335 7.54 -1.24 2.75
CA VAL A 335 6.79 -0.78 1.58
C VAL A 335 7.23 0.66 1.27
N ASN A 336 7.86 0.87 0.11
CA ASN A 336 8.07 2.23 -0.39
C ASN A 336 6.75 2.72 -0.98
N SER A 337 6.08 3.62 -0.26
CA SER A 337 4.73 4.09 -0.58
C SER A 337 4.74 5.23 -1.58
N GLU A 338 5.81 5.99 -1.68
CA GLU A 338 5.82 7.23 -2.46
C GLU A 338 7.21 7.49 -3.06
N LEU A 339 7.67 6.59 -3.94
CA LEU A 339 8.98 6.73 -4.60
C LEU A 339 9.01 7.93 -5.54
N TYR A 340 8.08 7.96 -6.49
CA TYR A 340 7.89 8.99 -7.51
C TYR A 340 6.44 9.03 -7.93
N TYR A 341 6.10 10.11 -8.69
CA TYR A 341 4.82 10.22 -9.39
C TYR A 341 5.06 10.05 -10.89
N GLU A 342 4.40 9.11 -11.55
CA GLU A 342 4.42 9.06 -13.00
C GLU A 342 3.76 10.33 -13.55
N ARG A 343 4.44 10.98 -14.49
CA ARG A 343 3.93 12.18 -15.16
C ARG A 343 2.60 11.91 -15.84
N GLY A 344 1.62 12.77 -15.57
CA GLY A 344 0.33 12.70 -16.21
C GLY A 344 0.42 12.88 -17.73
N VAL A 345 -0.50 12.24 -18.44
CA VAL A 345 -0.66 12.41 -19.88
C VAL A 345 -1.24 13.78 -20.25
N ASP A 346 -1.91 14.42 -19.29
CA ASP A 346 -2.39 15.79 -19.36
C ASP A 346 -1.57 16.68 -18.42
N ASP A 347 -1.47 17.96 -18.77
CA ASP A 347 -0.78 18.95 -17.92
C ASP A 347 -1.73 19.49 -16.84
N LEU A 348 -2.19 18.60 -15.96
CA LEU A 348 -3.01 18.98 -14.82
C LEU A 348 -2.14 19.58 -13.72
N PRO A 349 -2.66 20.58 -12.97
CA PRO A 349 -1.94 21.16 -11.84
C PRO A 349 -1.79 20.12 -10.71
N THR A 350 -0.56 19.64 -10.54
CA THR A 350 -0.20 18.63 -9.56
C THR A 350 1.17 18.95 -8.96
N TYR A 351 1.59 18.14 -7.98
CA TYR A 351 2.91 18.26 -7.36
C TYR A 351 4.04 18.15 -8.40
N PRO A 352 5.11 18.96 -8.31
CA PRO A 352 6.11 19.06 -9.38
C PRO A 352 7.06 17.86 -9.50
N VAL A 353 7.16 16.99 -8.50
CA VAL A 353 8.09 15.85 -8.51
C VAL A 353 7.51 14.71 -9.33
N LYS A 354 7.64 14.82 -10.64
CA LYS A 354 7.11 13.85 -11.62
C LYS A 354 8.25 13.24 -12.40
N GLN A 355 8.16 11.93 -12.64
CA GLN A 355 9.12 11.18 -13.44
C GLN A 355 8.43 10.58 -14.67
N ASP A 356 9.23 10.24 -15.67
CA ASP A 356 8.73 9.49 -16.81
C ASP A 356 8.51 8.02 -16.40
N TRP A 357 7.58 7.33 -17.08
CA TRP A 357 7.21 5.95 -16.75
C TRP A 357 8.41 4.98 -16.73
N GLN A 358 9.45 5.26 -17.53
CA GLN A 358 10.67 4.47 -17.57
C GLN A 358 11.40 4.47 -16.22
N ASP A 359 11.48 5.63 -15.59
CA ASP A 359 12.10 5.77 -14.27
C ASP A 359 11.23 5.14 -13.17
N MET A 360 9.89 5.26 -13.28
CA MET A 360 8.96 4.59 -12.38
C MET A 360 9.16 3.07 -12.39
N ILE A 361 9.16 2.46 -13.57
CA ILE A 361 9.33 1.00 -13.72
C ILE A 361 10.71 0.56 -13.23
N ARG A 362 11.76 1.31 -13.56
CA ARG A 362 13.11 1.01 -13.08
C ARG A 362 13.16 1.05 -11.55
N GLY A 363 12.65 2.12 -10.94
CA GLY A 363 12.62 2.27 -9.49
C GLY A 363 11.85 1.15 -8.81
N ALA A 364 10.70 0.75 -9.36
CA ALA A 364 9.93 -0.38 -8.83
C ALA A 364 10.75 -1.68 -8.81
N TYR A 365 11.43 -2.04 -9.93
CA TYR A 365 12.30 -3.22 -9.94
C TYR A 365 13.44 -3.10 -8.91
N GLU A 366 14.03 -1.92 -8.74
CA GLU A 366 15.09 -1.70 -7.76
C GLU A 366 14.58 -1.92 -6.33
N VAL A 367 13.36 -1.44 -6.00
CA VAL A 367 12.73 -1.68 -4.69
C VAL A 367 12.52 -3.18 -4.45
N TYR A 368 11.87 -3.89 -5.39
CA TYR A 368 11.64 -5.33 -5.23
C TYR A 368 12.93 -6.13 -5.12
N LEU A 369 13.93 -5.84 -5.95
CA LEU A 369 15.20 -6.57 -5.92
C LEU A 369 16.09 -6.19 -4.72
N SER A 370 15.75 -5.12 -4.01
CA SER A 370 16.31 -4.79 -2.70
C SER A 370 15.51 -5.39 -1.54
N GLY A 371 14.47 -6.20 -1.83
CA GLY A 371 13.69 -6.96 -0.86
C GLY A 371 12.53 -6.20 -0.24
N GLY A 372 12.13 -5.04 -0.79
CA GLY A 372 10.96 -4.26 -0.38
C GLY A 372 9.76 -4.48 -1.30
N TYR A 373 8.72 -3.70 -1.05
CA TYR A 373 7.52 -3.63 -1.86
C TYR A 373 7.29 -2.21 -2.35
N PHE A 374 6.56 -2.05 -3.45
CA PHE A 374 6.40 -0.79 -4.15
C PHE A 374 4.94 -0.39 -4.30
N VAL A 375 4.69 0.92 -4.16
CA VAL A 375 3.41 1.56 -4.45
C VAL A 375 3.58 2.51 -5.64
N TYR A 376 2.74 2.34 -6.63
CA TYR A 376 2.69 3.18 -7.81
C TYR A 376 1.81 4.40 -7.59
N TYR A 377 2.27 5.56 -8.01
CA TYR A 377 1.55 6.81 -7.92
C TYR A 377 1.49 7.51 -9.29
N TYR A 378 0.29 7.83 -9.76
CA TYR A 378 0.06 8.48 -11.04
C TYR A 378 -0.47 9.90 -10.85
N SER A 379 0.15 10.90 -11.50
CA SER A 379 -0.17 12.31 -11.27
C SER A 379 -1.61 12.69 -11.59
N ASN A 380 -2.28 12.00 -12.52
CA ASN A 380 -3.67 12.31 -12.85
C ASN A 380 -4.70 11.61 -11.94
N THR A 381 -4.24 10.74 -11.04
CA THR A 381 -5.08 10.10 -10.01
C THR A 381 -4.48 10.30 -8.62
N ALA A 382 -3.61 11.31 -8.47
CA ALA A 382 -2.94 11.65 -7.24
C ALA A 382 -3.69 12.78 -6.52
N TRP A 383 -3.66 12.73 -5.21
CA TRP A 383 -4.30 13.69 -4.31
C TRP A 383 -5.79 13.82 -4.64
N ASP A 384 -6.29 15.05 -4.80
CA ASP A 384 -7.67 15.39 -5.13
C ASP A 384 -8.03 15.22 -6.61
N LEU A 385 -7.10 14.82 -7.47
CA LEU A 385 -7.35 14.50 -8.87
C LEU A 385 -7.70 13.02 -9.04
N VAL A 386 -8.79 12.71 -9.74
CA VAL A 386 -9.17 11.34 -10.09
C VAL A 386 -9.58 11.27 -11.56
N LYS A 387 -8.58 11.31 -12.45
CA LYS A 387 -8.74 11.16 -13.90
C LYS A 387 -8.05 9.89 -14.39
N PRO A 388 -8.74 8.75 -14.47
CA PRO A 388 -8.13 7.47 -14.84
C PRO A 388 -7.77 7.34 -16.33
N ASP A 389 -8.46 8.06 -17.20
CA ASP A 389 -8.28 7.98 -18.64
C ASP A 389 -7.57 9.22 -19.24
N PRO A 390 -6.70 9.00 -20.24
CA PRO A 390 -6.22 7.70 -20.72
C PRO A 390 -5.30 7.01 -19.70
N GLU A 391 -5.28 5.66 -19.74
CA GLU A 391 -4.40 4.86 -18.89
C GLU A 391 -2.93 5.29 -19.03
N PRO A 392 -2.19 5.48 -17.92
CA PRO A 392 -0.80 5.94 -17.98
C PRO A 392 0.12 4.90 -18.65
N PRO A 393 1.16 5.36 -19.39
CA PRO A 393 2.05 4.45 -20.12
C PRO A 393 2.78 3.44 -19.24
N GLY A 394 3.06 3.75 -17.97
CA GLY A 394 3.74 2.84 -17.04
C GLY A 394 2.87 1.67 -16.59
N MET A 395 1.59 1.87 -16.45
CA MET A 395 0.68 0.92 -15.82
C MET A 395 0.69 -0.48 -16.46
N PRO A 396 0.66 -0.65 -17.81
CA PRO A 396 0.81 -1.98 -18.42
C PRO A 396 2.15 -2.67 -18.13
N ARG A 397 3.22 -1.91 -17.83
CA ARG A 397 4.56 -2.45 -17.54
C ARG A 397 4.63 -3.03 -16.13
N PHE A 398 3.78 -2.57 -15.21
CA PHE A 398 3.64 -3.21 -13.90
C PHE A 398 3.04 -4.61 -13.99
N GLN A 399 2.18 -4.87 -14.97
CA GLN A 399 1.73 -6.24 -15.26
C GLN A 399 2.91 -7.14 -15.62
N ILE A 400 3.85 -6.67 -16.47
CA ILE A 400 5.08 -7.41 -16.81
C ILE A 400 5.92 -7.69 -15.56
N LEU A 401 6.06 -6.70 -14.67
CA LEU A 401 6.75 -6.85 -13.38
C LEU A 401 6.09 -7.97 -12.56
N LYS A 402 4.78 -7.88 -12.35
CA LYS A 402 4.04 -8.87 -11.56
C LYS A 402 4.19 -10.29 -12.14
N GLU A 403 3.95 -10.47 -13.42
CA GLU A 403 4.02 -11.76 -14.09
C GLU A 403 5.39 -12.45 -13.95
N ASN A 404 6.46 -11.68 -13.78
CA ASN A 404 7.81 -12.22 -13.68
C ASN A 404 8.30 -12.37 -12.24
N LEU A 405 8.04 -11.41 -11.35
CA LEU A 405 8.54 -11.47 -9.97
C LEU A 405 7.62 -12.26 -9.03
N SER A 406 6.29 -12.17 -9.18
CA SER A 406 5.37 -12.90 -8.29
C SER A 406 5.37 -14.42 -8.53
N THR A 407 5.91 -14.89 -9.67
CA THR A 407 6.10 -16.32 -9.95
C THR A 407 7.36 -16.90 -9.31
N LEU A 408 8.21 -16.05 -8.75
CA LEU A 408 9.37 -16.47 -7.97
C LEU A 408 8.94 -16.75 -6.52
N PRO A 409 9.67 -17.59 -5.80
CA PRO A 409 9.46 -17.74 -4.35
C PRO A 409 9.98 -16.50 -3.60
N TYR A 410 9.39 -15.34 -3.89
CA TYR A 410 9.83 -14.03 -3.44
C TYR A 410 9.99 -13.97 -1.91
N TRP A 411 9.11 -14.63 -1.17
CA TRP A 411 9.14 -14.72 0.30
C TRP A 411 10.31 -15.51 0.88
N LEU A 412 11.07 -16.22 0.04
CA LEU A 412 12.30 -16.94 0.41
C LEU A 412 13.56 -16.26 -0.13
N MET A 413 13.40 -15.28 -1.03
CA MET A 413 14.53 -14.61 -1.67
C MET A 413 15.03 -13.47 -0.79
N GLU A 414 16.35 -13.35 -0.68
CA GLU A 414 17.01 -12.29 0.08
C GLU A 414 17.88 -11.41 -0.82
N PRO A 415 18.01 -10.11 -0.52
CA PRO A 415 18.99 -9.26 -1.19
C PRO A 415 20.40 -9.79 -0.98
N ARG A 416 21.12 -10.01 -2.08
CA ARG A 416 22.46 -10.58 -2.13
C ARG A 416 23.38 -9.76 -3.04
N PRO A 417 23.66 -8.50 -2.66
CA PRO A 417 24.47 -7.61 -3.49
C PRO A 417 25.89 -8.16 -3.74
N GLU A 418 26.40 -9.01 -2.85
CA GLU A 418 27.70 -9.65 -2.99
C GLU A 418 27.79 -10.69 -4.10
N LEU A 419 26.64 -11.16 -4.61
CA LEU A 419 26.60 -12.18 -5.69
C LEU A 419 26.67 -11.57 -7.07
N ALA A 420 26.48 -10.28 -7.21
CA ALA A 420 26.45 -9.62 -8.51
C ALA A 420 27.19 -8.28 -8.49
N MET A 421 27.95 -8.00 -9.54
CA MET A 421 28.61 -6.71 -9.68
C MET A 421 27.69 -5.71 -10.38
N GLY A 422 27.38 -4.61 -9.70
CA GLY A 422 26.82 -3.40 -10.31
C GLY A 422 25.32 -3.16 -10.13
N GLY A 423 24.61 -3.87 -9.25
CA GLY A 423 23.21 -3.56 -8.97
C GLY A 423 22.52 -4.52 -8.01
N PRO A 424 21.23 -4.31 -7.76
CA PRO A 424 20.49 -5.16 -6.83
C PRO A 424 20.34 -6.57 -7.38
N CYS A 425 20.61 -7.54 -6.50
CA CYS A 425 20.42 -8.96 -6.75
C CYS A 425 19.59 -9.57 -5.64
N LEU A 426 18.46 -10.17 -5.98
CA LEU A 426 17.62 -10.92 -5.07
C LEU A 426 17.79 -12.41 -5.35
N ALA A 427 18.10 -13.23 -4.34
CA ALA A 427 18.43 -14.63 -4.59
C ALA A 427 18.08 -15.58 -3.45
N ILE A 428 17.86 -16.84 -3.83
CA ILE A 428 18.08 -18.03 -3.01
C ILE A 428 19.32 -18.70 -3.58
N PRO A 429 20.50 -18.57 -2.95
CA PRO A 429 21.74 -19.08 -3.50
C PRO A 429 21.68 -20.60 -3.79
N GLY A 430 21.97 -20.98 -5.01
CA GLY A 430 21.89 -22.38 -5.47
C GLY A 430 20.56 -22.74 -6.14
N GLU A 431 19.54 -21.90 -6.08
CA GLU A 431 18.21 -22.19 -6.62
C GLU A 431 17.72 -21.15 -7.62
N VAL A 432 17.63 -19.87 -7.21
CA VAL A 432 17.10 -18.80 -8.05
C VAL A 432 17.78 -17.48 -7.76
N TYR A 433 18.02 -16.72 -8.83
CA TYR A 433 18.64 -15.39 -8.79
C TYR A 433 17.88 -14.46 -9.73
N ALA A 434 17.59 -13.24 -9.26
CA ALA A 434 17.00 -12.19 -10.06
C ALA A 434 17.86 -10.92 -9.97
N TYR A 435 18.18 -10.34 -11.11
CA TYR A 435 19.09 -9.22 -11.21
C TYR A 435 18.66 -8.22 -12.29
N LEU A 436 18.68 -6.92 -11.97
CA LEU A 436 18.37 -5.87 -12.94
C LEU A 436 19.63 -5.30 -13.57
N VAL A 437 19.74 -5.41 -14.89
CA VAL A 437 20.79 -4.78 -15.69
C VAL A 437 20.25 -3.53 -16.35
N GLN A 438 20.82 -2.41 -15.99
CA GLN A 438 20.40 -1.09 -16.46
C GLN A 438 21.38 -0.54 -17.49
N GLN A 439 20.85 0.25 -18.44
CA GLN A 439 21.64 1.19 -19.17
C GLN A 439 21.55 2.54 -18.47
N LEU A 440 22.58 2.92 -17.73
CA LEU A 440 22.63 4.23 -17.12
C LEU A 440 23.03 5.27 -18.17
N PRO A 441 22.32 6.41 -18.28
CA PRO A 441 22.76 7.50 -19.13
C PRO A 441 24.13 7.97 -18.67
N ARG A 442 25.06 8.18 -19.60
CA ARG A 442 26.33 8.82 -19.28
C ARG A 442 26.03 10.22 -18.75
N PRO A 443 26.58 10.65 -17.59
CA PRO A 443 26.51 12.03 -17.20
C PRO A 443 27.09 12.88 -18.33
N SER A 444 26.28 13.72 -18.93
CA SER A 444 26.74 14.69 -19.90
C SER A 444 27.72 15.64 -19.18
N GLY A 445 29.03 15.48 -19.40
CA GLY A 445 30.03 16.38 -18.83
C GLY A 445 31.32 15.77 -18.29
N ILE A 446 31.50 14.43 -18.31
CA ILE A 446 32.81 13.83 -18.00
C ILE A 446 33.36 13.17 -19.26
N GLY A 447 33.61 13.99 -20.27
CA GLY A 447 34.47 13.66 -21.39
C GLY A 447 35.86 14.17 -21.09
N GLY A 448 36.80 13.30 -20.78
CA GLY A 448 38.21 13.60 -20.85
C GLY A 448 38.59 13.91 -22.30
N GLY A 449 38.35 15.14 -22.73
CA GLY A 449 38.79 15.64 -24.02
C GLY A 449 40.09 16.40 -23.88
N ARG A 450 41.21 15.85 -24.32
CA ARG A 450 42.32 16.66 -24.81
C ARG A 450 41.91 17.19 -26.18
N GLY A 451 41.86 18.49 -26.31
CA GLY A 451 41.98 19.22 -27.57
C GLY A 451 40.70 19.74 -28.20
N GLY A 452 40.58 21.07 -28.27
CA GLY A 452 39.68 21.75 -29.21
C GLY A 452 38.85 22.87 -28.61
N ASN A 453 39.36 24.07 -28.78
CA ASN A 453 38.73 25.36 -28.48
C ASN A 453 37.42 25.58 -29.27
N SER A 454 36.34 25.99 -28.62
CA SER A 454 35.48 27.09 -29.09
C SER A 454 34.16 27.23 -28.26
N GLY A 455 33.98 28.44 -27.72
CA GLY A 455 32.73 29.19 -27.78
C GLY A 455 31.63 28.95 -26.73
N ASN A 456 31.62 29.78 -25.70
CA ASN A 456 30.48 30.35 -24.97
C ASN A 456 29.09 29.74 -25.05
N ALA A 457 28.60 29.20 -23.94
CA ALA A 457 27.24 29.43 -23.46
C ALA A 457 27.20 29.28 -21.93
N ALA A 458 26.83 30.36 -21.24
CA ALA A 458 26.70 30.41 -19.80
C ALA A 458 25.44 29.68 -19.34
N ALA A 459 25.59 28.59 -18.60
CA ALA A 459 24.53 28.04 -17.77
C ALA A 459 24.94 28.23 -16.30
N SER A 460 24.07 28.87 -15.53
CA SER A 460 24.25 29.17 -14.11
C SER A 460 24.32 27.87 -13.31
N ALA A 461 25.51 27.54 -12.82
CA ALA A 461 25.72 26.47 -11.88
C ALA A 461 25.47 27.02 -10.46
N SER A 462 24.48 26.47 -9.77
CA SER A 462 24.37 26.59 -8.32
C SER A 462 25.48 25.75 -7.70
N THR A 463 26.35 26.39 -6.94
CA THR A 463 27.45 25.75 -6.20
C THR A 463 26.88 24.91 -5.04
N PRO A 464 27.27 23.63 -4.91
CA PRO A 464 26.93 22.83 -3.74
C PRO A 464 27.70 23.32 -2.50
N PRO A 465 27.14 23.11 -1.28
CA PRO A 465 27.79 23.56 -0.04
C PRO A 465 29.17 22.91 0.18
N PRO A 466 30.11 23.62 0.80
CA PRO A 466 31.45 23.09 1.06
C PRO A 466 31.39 22.04 2.17
N GLY A 467 31.79 20.80 1.86
CA GLY A 467 31.90 19.71 2.82
C GLY A 467 31.52 18.32 2.30
N ALA A 468 30.83 18.22 1.18
CA ALA A 468 30.54 16.91 0.57
C ALA A 468 31.82 16.35 -0.05
N GLY A 469 32.44 15.37 0.60
CA GLY A 469 33.56 14.62 0.06
C GLY A 469 33.21 14.11 -1.33
N ARG A 470 34.08 14.38 -2.30
CA ARG A 470 33.98 13.82 -3.65
C ARG A 470 34.21 12.32 -3.57
N GLY A 471 33.17 11.58 -3.22
CA GLY A 471 33.10 10.15 -3.52
C GLY A 471 33.20 10.01 -5.03
N VAL A 472 34.20 9.27 -5.50
CA VAL A 472 34.29 8.87 -6.91
C VAL A 472 33.05 8.05 -7.18
N ARG A 473 32.04 8.66 -7.82
CA ARG A 473 30.89 7.89 -8.31
C ARG A 473 31.43 6.89 -9.32
N PRO A 474 31.14 5.59 -9.18
CA PRO A 474 31.52 4.62 -10.19
C PRO A 474 30.98 5.09 -11.54
N ASN A 475 31.82 5.07 -12.55
CA ASN A 475 31.44 5.39 -13.93
C ASN A 475 30.59 4.21 -14.47
N TYR A 476 29.30 4.20 -14.16
CA TYR A 476 28.33 3.23 -14.70
C TYR A 476 28.02 3.59 -16.17
N GLY A 477 29.03 3.63 -17.02
CA GLY A 477 28.82 3.66 -18.47
C GLY A 477 27.98 2.46 -18.88
N ASP A 478 27.36 2.48 -20.08
CA ASP A 478 26.53 1.43 -20.67
C ASP A 478 26.81 0.03 -20.11
N GLN A 479 26.19 -0.29 -18.97
CA GLN A 479 26.36 -1.61 -18.36
C GLN A 479 25.57 -2.60 -19.20
N ARG A 480 26.23 -3.14 -20.22
CA ARG A 480 25.71 -4.27 -21.02
C ARG A 480 26.10 -5.60 -20.42
N GLU A 481 27.10 -5.60 -19.56
CA GLU A 481 27.73 -6.79 -19.00
C GLU A 481 27.64 -6.78 -17.49
N ILE A 482 27.29 -7.91 -16.91
CA ILE A 482 27.33 -8.16 -15.48
C ILE A 482 28.02 -9.48 -15.19
N ALA A 483 28.69 -9.56 -14.04
CA ALA A 483 29.19 -10.82 -13.53
C ALA A 483 28.33 -11.27 -12.35
N ILE A 484 27.85 -12.50 -12.40
CA ILE A 484 27.09 -13.12 -11.31
C ILE A 484 27.84 -14.36 -10.81
N ASN A 485 28.01 -14.42 -9.49
CA ASN A 485 28.60 -15.57 -8.82
C ASN A 485 27.52 -16.65 -8.60
N LEU A 486 27.57 -17.70 -9.41
CA LEU A 486 26.69 -18.85 -9.37
C LEU A 486 27.39 -20.09 -8.79
N ASN A 487 28.46 -19.92 -7.99
CA ASN A 487 29.21 -21.06 -7.41
C ASN A 487 28.36 -21.94 -6.49
N SER A 488 27.24 -21.42 -5.97
CA SER A 488 26.31 -22.18 -5.13
C SER A 488 25.39 -23.12 -5.92
N LEU A 489 25.33 -23.01 -7.27
CA LEU A 489 24.58 -23.97 -8.09
C LEU A 489 25.10 -25.38 -7.89
N ARG A 490 24.21 -26.37 -7.86
CA ARG A 490 24.56 -27.79 -7.73
C ARG A 490 24.57 -28.56 -9.07
N GLY A 491 24.22 -27.87 -10.15
CA GLY A 491 24.08 -28.46 -11.47
C GLY A 491 23.76 -27.43 -12.53
N ALA A 492 23.20 -27.89 -13.67
CA ALA A 492 22.75 -27.03 -14.75
C ALA A 492 21.62 -26.07 -14.29
N ALA A 493 21.52 -24.94 -14.97
CA ALA A 493 20.51 -23.93 -14.77
C ALA A 493 20.03 -23.34 -16.09
N THR A 494 18.97 -22.59 -16.04
CA THR A 494 18.52 -21.74 -17.16
C THR A 494 18.62 -20.28 -16.75
N SER A 495 19.08 -19.43 -17.65
CA SER A 495 18.97 -17.97 -17.54
C SER A 495 17.92 -17.48 -18.51
N GLN A 496 17.10 -16.55 -18.07
CA GLN A 496 16.08 -15.87 -18.87
C GLN A 496 16.27 -14.38 -18.75
N TRP A 497 16.49 -13.72 -19.87
CA TRP A 497 16.43 -12.29 -20.00
C TRP A 497 14.99 -11.85 -20.26
N ILE A 498 14.57 -10.79 -19.60
CA ILE A 498 13.25 -10.18 -19.77
C ILE A 498 13.46 -8.69 -20.00
N ASN A 499 12.97 -8.19 -21.12
CA ASN A 499 12.86 -6.75 -21.36
C ASN A 499 11.75 -6.19 -20.48
N ILE A 500 12.10 -5.35 -19.51
CA ILE A 500 11.11 -4.85 -18.53
C ILE A 500 10.10 -3.85 -19.12
N TRP A 501 10.31 -3.38 -20.35
CA TRP A 501 9.38 -2.48 -21.04
C TRP A 501 8.42 -3.22 -21.99
N SER A 502 8.89 -4.26 -22.67
CA SER A 502 8.10 -4.99 -23.69
C SER A 502 7.63 -6.37 -23.23
N GLY A 503 8.26 -6.95 -22.22
CA GLY A 503 8.03 -8.34 -21.80
C GLY A 503 8.72 -9.39 -22.70
N GLU A 504 9.52 -8.98 -23.70
CA GLU A 504 10.30 -9.91 -24.54
C GLU A 504 11.20 -10.77 -23.68
N LYS A 505 11.21 -12.09 -23.94
CA LYS A 505 11.98 -13.09 -23.19
C LYS A 505 13.00 -13.80 -24.08
N ILE A 506 14.23 -13.97 -23.57
CA ILE A 506 15.30 -14.68 -24.24
C ILE A 506 15.96 -15.63 -23.25
N ASP A 507 15.92 -16.92 -23.53
CA ASP A 507 16.48 -17.97 -22.67
C ASP A 507 17.88 -18.36 -23.11
N SER A 508 18.72 -18.73 -22.14
CA SER A 508 20.05 -19.29 -22.37
C SER A 508 20.38 -20.36 -21.32
N PRO A 509 21.00 -21.48 -21.72
CA PRO A 509 21.41 -22.51 -20.77
C PRO A 509 22.64 -22.08 -19.98
N ILE A 510 22.75 -22.59 -18.74
CA ILE A 510 23.94 -22.49 -17.89
C ILE A 510 24.40 -23.92 -17.56
N ALA A 511 25.65 -24.21 -17.82
CA ALA A 511 26.20 -25.58 -17.71
C ALA A 511 26.34 -26.05 -16.26
N GLY A 512 26.53 -25.14 -15.29
CA GLY A 512 26.73 -25.49 -13.89
C GLY A 512 27.27 -24.34 -13.06
N PRO A 513 27.86 -24.63 -11.88
CA PRO A 513 28.42 -23.60 -10.99
C PRO A 513 29.57 -22.83 -11.65
N GLY A 514 29.75 -21.58 -11.26
CA GLY A 514 30.81 -20.72 -11.78
C GLY A 514 30.49 -19.23 -11.62
N ILE A 515 31.42 -18.40 -12.03
CA ILE A 515 31.18 -16.97 -12.20
C ILE A 515 30.90 -16.76 -13.70
N TYR A 516 29.73 -16.23 -13.98
CA TYR A 516 29.26 -16.03 -15.36
C TYR A 516 29.18 -14.54 -15.66
N GLN A 517 29.69 -14.21 -16.85
CA GLN A 517 29.47 -12.88 -17.43
C GLN A 517 28.25 -12.95 -18.35
N PHE A 518 27.29 -12.08 -18.10
CA PHE A 518 26.09 -11.99 -18.89
C PHE A 518 26.06 -10.68 -19.67
N ASN A 519 25.65 -10.75 -20.93
CA ASN A 519 25.45 -9.59 -21.78
C ASN A 519 23.96 -9.36 -21.98
N ARG A 520 23.49 -8.17 -21.65
CA ARG A 520 22.11 -7.76 -21.91
C ARG A 520 21.84 -7.81 -23.42
N PRO A 521 20.77 -8.47 -23.90
CA PRO A 521 20.47 -8.58 -25.32
C PRO A 521 20.42 -7.21 -26.01
N ALA A 522 21.08 -7.13 -27.18
CA ALA A 522 21.12 -5.90 -27.98
C ALA A 522 19.72 -5.50 -28.50
N SER A 523 18.83 -6.49 -28.71
CA SER A 523 17.43 -6.27 -29.12
C SER A 523 16.63 -5.42 -28.11
N PHE A 524 17.04 -5.39 -26.83
CA PHE A 524 16.36 -4.60 -25.80
C PHE A 524 16.56 -3.08 -25.97
N GLY A 525 17.49 -2.64 -26.82
CA GLY A 525 17.72 -1.22 -27.07
C GLY A 525 18.07 -0.46 -25.79
N ALA A 526 17.28 0.54 -25.42
CA ALA A 526 17.45 1.33 -24.21
C ALA A 526 16.80 0.69 -22.96
N ALA A 527 15.95 -0.33 -23.12
CA ALA A 527 15.23 -0.92 -21.99
C ALA A 527 16.19 -1.66 -21.04
N PRO A 528 16.06 -1.52 -19.73
CA PRO A 528 16.73 -2.40 -18.79
C PRO A 528 16.32 -3.87 -19.00
N GLY A 529 17.18 -4.79 -18.62
CA GLY A 529 16.93 -6.22 -18.68
C GLY A 529 16.87 -6.83 -17.29
N LEU A 530 15.79 -7.52 -16.96
CA LEU A 530 15.74 -8.42 -15.81
C LEU A 530 16.34 -9.76 -16.21
N LEU A 531 17.38 -10.18 -15.52
CA LEU A 531 17.96 -11.52 -15.67
C LEU A 531 17.48 -12.41 -14.53
N ILE A 532 16.83 -13.51 -14.86
CA ILE A 532 16.45 -14.54 -13.89
C ILE A 532 17.21 -15.82 -14.19
N VAL A 533 17.91 -16.36 -13.19
CA VAL A 533 18.60 -17.66 -13.28
C VAL A 533 17.85 -18.64 -12.38
N ARG A 534 17.52 -19.83 -12.90
CA ARG A 534 16.86 -20.91 -12.16
C ARG A 534 17.64 -22.21 -12.30
N ALA A 535 17.97 -22.85 -11.18
CA ALA A 535 18.53 -24.20 -11.19
C ALA A 535 17.56 -25.17 -11.85
N GLN A 536 18.09 -26.10 -12.64
CA GLN A 536 17.31 -27.24 -13.14
C GLN A 536 17.13 -28.22 -11.96
N ARG A 537 15.90 -28.64 -11.71
CA ARG A 537 15.59 -29.65 -10.69
C ARG A 537 15.87 -31.04 -11.19
#